data_8dc75b9a33e23f900ba5c099f0ae6355
#
_entry.id   8dc75b9a33e23f900ba5c099f0ae6355
#
_cell.length_a   1.000
_cell.length_b   1.000
_cell.length_c   1.000
_cell.angle_alpha   90.00
_cell.angle_beta   90.00
_cell.angle_gamma   90.00
#
_symmetry.space_group_name_H-M   'P 1'
#
loop_
_entity.id
_entity.type
_entity.pdbx_description
1 polymer ?
#
loop_
_entity_poly.entity_id
_entity_poly.type
_entity_poly.pdbx_seq_one_letter_code
_entity_poly.pdbx_strand_id
1 'polypeptide(L)'
;PFIDRQDIRNAFARSGVWEVTNPQAPSEKVSFRWSAVLPPWVAWRDLVQEFLQAKAALRVGTTVPLKAFKCESLGVPWIEEMETDDELRELSVHDDAWPWPDEDFRFATVDVQKDLFYLVVRAWSKDGNSRLVHWSKPLTWEDVEELRIEYNIKPHLLFIDSAYNAQKVYAACKRFGWTCMRGSKLRDFAHKLKDGANVRRAYSPRVLVDPAIGTKAQGRVRPVSLFHWSNPTVKDVLYNLREGKGASWTALPDSGQEYELQMFSERRKERADKAGQPVYEWHRVGKRANHIWDCECMQVTAAMMARCLETFFTIVEKGQKH
;
A
#
# COMPACT_ATOMS: atom_id res chain seq x y z
N PRO A 1 -18.39 23.49 21.83
CA PRO A 1 -17.09 23.91 22.30
C PRO A 1 -16.75 23.54 23.73
N PHE A 2 -17.50 22.83 24.59
CA PHE A 2 -17.19 22.85 26.03
C PHE A 2 -17.49 21.56 26.79
N ILE A 3 -17.38 20.41 26.10
CA ILE A 3 -17.59 19.10 26.73
C ILE A 3 -16.32 18.57 27.41
N ASP A 4 -15.16 19.21 27.25
CA ASP A 4 -13.89 18.77 27.86
C ASP A 4 -13.68 19.35 29.28
N ARG A 5 -14.74 19.66 29.96
CA ARG A 5 -14.66 20.03 31.38
C ARG A 5 -14.55 18.76 32.23
N GLN A 6 -13.51 18.68 33.03
CA GLN A 6 -13.19 17.52 33.87
C GLN A 6 -14.36 17.15 34.81
N ASP A 7 -15.10 18.14 35.30
CA ASP A 7 -16.26 17.94 36.15
C ASP A 7 -17.41 17.21 35.42
N ILE A 8 -17.67 17.55 34.16
CA ILE A 8 -18.69 16.89 33.32
C ILE A 8 -18.30 15.45 33.07
N ARG A 9 -17.04 15.20 32.70
CA ARG A 9 -16.52 13.83 32.47
C ARG A 9 -16.56 12.98 33.73
N ASN A 10 -16.23 13.55 34.88
CA ASN A 10 -16.34 12.87 36.17
C ASN A 10 -17.80 12.53 36.51
N ALA A 11 -18.75 13.40 36.16
CA ALA A 11 -20.17 13.12 36.36
C ALA A 11 -20.65 11.97 35.48
N PHE A 12 -20.28 11.94 34.20
CA PHE A 12 -20.58 10.81 33.29
C PHE A 12 -19.96 9.50 33.76
N ALA A 13 -18.70 9.51 34.20
CA ALA A 13 -18.03 8.29 34.66
C ALA A 13 -18.68 7.71 35.92
N ARG A 14 -19.26 8.56 36.80
CA ARG A 14 -19.99 8.11 38.01
C ARG A 14 -21.41 7.64 37.74
N SER A 15 -22.05 8.10 36.67
CA SER A 15 -23.41 7.72 36.31
C SER A 15 -23.50 6.58 35.30
N GLY A 16 -22.35 6.03 34.88
CA GLY A 16 -22.28 4.93 33.93
C GLY A 16 -22.97 3.65 34.46
N VAL A 17 -23.75 3.01 33.63
CA VAL A 17 -24.42 1.72 33.92
C VAL A 17 -23.88 0.69 32.89
N TRP A 18 -23.56 -0.51 33.37
CA TRP A 18 -23.19 -1.62 32.51
C TRP A 18 -24.44 -2.22 31.83
N GLU A 19 -24.39 -2.27 30.51
CA GLU A 19 -25.43 -2.94 29.71
C GLU A 19 -24.94 -4.33 29.30
N VAL A 20 -25.77 -5.34 29.51
CA VAL A 20 -25.49 -6.71 29.11
C VAL A 20 -25.76 -6.86 27.62
N THR A 21 -24.73 -6.95 26.82
CA THR A 21 -24.82 -7.04 25.34
C THR A 21 -25.06 -8.47 24.85
N ASN A 22 -24.71 -9.50 25.65
CA ASN A 22 -24.98 -10.91 25.34
C ASN A 22 -25.48 -11.66 26.57
N PRO A 23 -26.79 -11.64 26.84
CA PRO A 23 -27.37 -12.32 28.01
C PRO A 23 -27.34 -13.85 27.93
N GLN A 24 -27.07 -14.41 26.76
CA GLN A 24 -26.95 -15.86 26.54
C GLN A 24 -25.50 -16.38 26.69
N ALA A 25 -24.54 -15.48 26.99
CA ALA A 25 -23.16 -15.89 27.19
C ALA A 25 -23.03 -16.79 28.46
N PRO A 26 -22.10 -17.79 28.42
CA PRO A 26 -21.82 -18.59 29.61
C PRO A 26 -21.37 -17.70 30.77
N SER A 27 -21.93 -17.93 31.97
CA SER A 27 -21.66 -17.11 33.15
C SER A 27 -20.20 -17.20 33.66
N GLU A 28 -19.43 -18.15 33.16
CA GLU A 28 -18.04 -18.39 33.57
C GLU A 28 -17.06 -17.38 32.98
N LYS A 29 -17.45 -16.63 31.95
CA LYS A 29 -16.60 -15.64 31.25
C LYS A 29 -17.32 -14.32 31.11
N VAL A 30 -16.79 -13.29 31.78
CA VAL A 30 -17.30 -11.92 31.68
C VAL A 30 -16.24 -11.05 31.06
N SER A 31 -16.62 -10.27 30.04
CA SER A 31 -15.74 -9.22 29.45
C SER A 31 -16.43 -7.88 29.53
N PHE A 32 -15.64 -6.84 29.79
CA PHE A 32 -16.12 -5.47 29.85
C PHE A 32 -15.53 -4.67 28.71
N ARG A 33 -16.35 -3.82 28.09
CA ARG A 33 -15.93 -2.90 27.05
C ARG A 33 -16.25 -1.46 27.45
N TRP A 34 -15.26 -0.59 27.39
CA TRP A 34 -15.45 0.84 27.52
C TRP A 34 -14.63 1.61 26.49
N SER A 35 -15.03 2.85 26.21
CA SER A 35 -14.30 3.76 25.34
C SER A 35 -13.35 4.64 26.15
N ALA A 36 -12.17 4.93 25.61
CA ALA A 36 -11.22 5.89 26.16
C ALA A 36 -11.78 7.33 26.24
N VAL A 37 -12.94 7.58 25.65
CA VAL A 37 -13.69 8.85 25.80
C VAL A 37 -14.22 9.04 27.23
N LEU A 38 -14.51 7.95 27.96
CA LEU A 38 -15.12 7.99 29.29
C LEU A 38 -14.14 8.33 30.42
N PRO A 39 -12.93 7.74 30.52
CA PRO A 39 -12.03 7.97 31.64
C PRO A 39 -11.60 9.43 31.74
N PRO A 40 -11.72 10.07 32.92
CA PRO A 40 -11.42 11.48 33.09
C PRO A 40 -9.94 11.84 32.96
N TRP A 41 -9.04 10.86 33.07
CA TRP A 41 -7.59 11.03 32.92
C TRP A 41 -7.08 10.92 31.48
N VAL A 42 -7.95 10.55 30.52
CA VAL A 42 -7.62 10.53 29.08
C VAL A 42 -8.01 11.88 28.47
N ALA A 43 -7.07 12.63 27.95
CA ALA A 43 -7.38 13.91 27.31
C ALA A 43 -8.05 13.69 25.96
N TRP A 44 -9.21 14.26 25.73
CA TRP A 44 -9.92 14.18 24.45
C TRP A 44 -9.13 14.77 23.29
N ARG A 45 -8.30 15.77 23.57
CA ARG A 45 -7.38 16.34 22.57
C ARG A 45 -6.48 15.26 21.96
N ASP A 46 -5.96 14.35 22.79
CA ASP A 46 -5.06 13.31 22.35
C ASP A 46 -5.81 12.24 21.51
N LEU A 47 -7.04 11.90 21.92
CA LEU A 47 -7.92 11.01 21.13
C LEU A 47 -8.28 11.62 19.77
N VAL A 48 -8.58 12.94 19.73
CA VAL A 48 -8.84 13.63 18.46
C VAL A 48 -7.60 13.64 17.57
N GLN A 49 -6.43 13.89 18.13
CA GLN A 49 -5.17 13.86 17.38
C GLN A 49 -4.89 12.46 16.83
N GLU A 50 -5.06 11.42 17.63
CA GLU A 50 -4.92 10.01 17.19
C GLU A 50 -5.90 9.67 16.06
N PHE A 51 -7.18 10.07 16.20
CA PHE A 51 -8.18 9.88 15.15
C PHE A 51 -7.83 10.60 13.86
N LEU A 52 -7.39 11.86 13.92
CA LEU A 52 -7.01 12.63 12.73
C LEU A 52 -5.79 12.02 12.02
N GLN A 53 -4.81 11.51 12.79
CA GLN A 53 -3.67 10.77 12.24
C GLN A 53 -4.12 9.47 11.57
N ALA A 54 -5.05 8.74 12.19
CA ALA A 54 -5.63 7.52 11.63
C ALA A 54 -6.42 7.79 10.33
N LYS A 55 -7.15 8.91 10.26
CA LYS A 55 -7.85 9.35 9.04
C LYS A 55 -6.88 9.77 7.94
N ALA A 56 -5.78 10.44 8.28
CA ALA A 56 -4.74 10.78 7.32
C ALA A 56 -4.08 9.51 6.73
N ALA A 57 -3.81 8.50 7.57
CA ALA A 57 -3.30 7.21 7.11
C ALA A 57 -4.30 6.46 6.22
N LEU A 58 -5.60 6.53 6.53
CA LEU A 58 -6.64 5.95 5.68
C LEU A 58 -6.65 6.58 4.29
N ARG A 59 -6.43 7.91 4.19
CA ARG A 59 -6.39 8.62 2.90
C ARG A 59 -5.35 8.03 1.95
N VAL A 60 -4.23 7.56 2.47
CA VAL A 60 -3.17 6.89 1.67
C VAL A 60 -3.34 5.37 1.61
N GLY A 61 -4.54 4.86 1.86
CA GLY A 61 -4.88 3.44 1.73
C GLY A 61 -4.48 2.55 2.92
N THR A 62 -4.06 3.13 4.06
CA THR A 62 -3.64 2.35 5.23
C THR A 62 -4.71 2.35 6.31
N THR A 63 -5.29 1.18 6.61
CA THR A 63 -6.36 1.02 7.63
C THR A 63 -5.83 0.73 9.02
N VAL A 64 -4.56 0.32 9.16
CA VAL A 64 -3.98 -0.14 10.44
C VAL A 64 -4.15 0.86 11.60
N PRO A 65 -3.83 2.16 11.45
CA PRO A 65 -4.02 3.12 12.55
C PRO A 65 -5.49 3.30 12.92
N LEU A 66 -6.40 3.28 11.94
CA LEU A 66 -7.83 3.41 12.22
C LEU A 66 -8.39 2.17 12.95
N LYS A 67 -7.90 0.99 12.57
CA LYS A 67 -8.21 -0.26 13.28
C LYS A 67 -7.72 -0.20 14.73
N ALA A 68 -6.48 0.19 14.96
CA ALA A 68 -5.93 0.37 16.31
C ALA A 68 -6.77 1.36 17.13
N PHE A 69 -7.05 2.55 16.59
CA PHE A 69 -7.89 3.55 17.26
C PHE A 69 -9.28 3.00 17.62
N LYS A 70 -9.97 2.31 16.69
CA LYS A 70 -11.29 1.72 16.98
C LYS A 70 -11.22 0.63 18.04
N CYS A 71 -10.25 -0.29 17.94
CA CYS A 71 -10.15 -1.42 18.84
C CYS A 71 -9.62 -1.02 20.23
N GLU A 72 -8.57 -0.21 20.27
CA GLU A 72 -7.81 0.09 21.50
C GLU A 72 -8.36 1.32 22.21
N SER A 73 -8.70 2.39 21.48
CA SER A 73 -9.17 3.64 22.07
C SER A 73 -10.70 3.68 22.21
N LEU A 74 -11.48 3.15 21.26
CA LEU A 74 -12.94 3.16 21.36
C LEU A 74 -13.53 1.85 21.92
N GLY A 75 -12.74 0.77 21.99
CA GLY A 75 -13.21 -0.54 22.39
C GLY A 75 -14.22 -1.16 21.40
N VAL A 76 -14.22 -0.73 20.13
CA VAL A 76 -15.12 -1.22 19.10
C VAL A 76 -14.43 -2.29 18.27
N PRO A 77 -15.02 -3.49 18.10
CA PRO A 77 -14.41 -4.51 17.27
C PRO A 77 -14.25 -4.03 15.83
N TRP A 78 -13.13 -4.36 15.22
CA TRP A 78 -12.89 -4.14 13.79
C TRP A 78 -13.37 -5.38 13.03
N ILE A 79 -14.29 -5.18 12.10
CA ILE A 79 -14.73 -6.22 11.18
C ILE A 79 -14.01 -6.00 9.87
N GLU A 80 -13.17 -6.97 9.47
CA GLU A 80 -12.58 -6.96 8.13
C GLU A 80 -13.66 -7.33 7.12
N GLU A 81 -13.86 -6.48 6.13
CA GLU A 81 -14.70 -6.82 4.98
C GLU A 81 -13.93 -7.82 4.11
N MET A 82 -14.47 -9.02 3.98
CA MET A 82 -13.92 -10.07 3.12
C MET A 82 -14.63 -10.02 1.77
N GLU A 83 -13.86 -10.10 0.69
CA GLU A 83 -14.44 -10.23 -0.64
C GLU A 83 -15.13 -11.59 -0.77
N THR A 84 -16.39 -11.59 -1.16
CA THR A 84 -17.15 -12.80 -1.50
C THR A 84 -16.86 -13.21 -2.94
N ASP A 85 -17.03 -14.51 -3.26
CA ASP A 85 -16.68 -15.06 -4.57
C ASP A 85 -17.55 -14.54 -5.72
N ASP A 86 -18.75 -14.03 -5.42
CA ASP A 86 -19.80 -13.74 -6.39
C ASP A 86 -20.00 -12.27 -6.74
N GLU A 87 -19.24 -11.35 -6.15
CA GLU A 87 -19.38 -9.92 -6.46
C GLU A 87 -18.52 -9.55 -7.68
N LEU A 88 -19.16 -9.36 -8.84
CA LEU A 88 -18.60 -8.61 -9.95
C LEU A 88 -18.50 -7.14 -9.53
N ARG A 89 -17.32 -6.72 -9.09
CA ARG A 89 -17.06 -5.32 -8.75
C ARG A 89 -16.52 -4.61 -9.97
N GLU A 90 -17.10 -3.48 -10.27
CA GLU A 90 -16.61 -2.58 -11.32
C GLU A 90 -15.47 -1.72 -10.76
N LEU A 91 -14.48 -1.44 -11.60
CA LEU A 91 -13.44 -0.48 -11.26
C LEU A 91 -13.99 0.94 -11.36
N SER A 92 -13.62 1.81 -10.44
CA SER A 92 -13.89 3.24 -10.60
C SER A 92 -13.12 3.77 -11.82
N VAL A 93 -13.81 4.49 -12.69
CA VAL A 93 -13.23 5.08 -13.89
C VAL A 93 -13.19 6.61 -13.81
N HIS A 94 -12.35 7.24 -14.61
CA HIS A 94 -12.30 8.70 -14.74
C HIS A 94 -12.72 9.12 -16.14
N ASP A 95 -13.08 10.39 -16.30
CA ASP A 95 -13.35 10.99 -17.58
C ASP A 95 -12.07 11.08 -18.41
N ASP A 96 -12.18 10.95 -19.74
CA ASP A 96 -11.04 11.01 -20.68
C ASP A 96 -10.42 12.41 -20.81
N ALA A 97 -10.80 13.37 -19.97
CA ALA A 97 -10.27 14.72 -19.98
C ALA A 97 -8.76 14.71 -19.66
N TRP A 98 -7.96 14.86 -20.69
CA TRP A 98 -6.52 14.98 -20.63
C TRP A 98 -6.06 16.32 -21.25
N PRO A 99 -5.09 17.06 -20.69
CA PRO A 99 -4.26 16.72 -19.51
C PRO A 99 -5.03 16.81 -18.18
N TRP A 100 -4.66 15.96 -17.23
CA TRP A 100 -5.19 16.02 -15.87
C TRP A 100 -4.48 17.13 -15.07
N PRO A 101 -5.19 18.19 -14.62
CA PRO A 101 -4.54 19.37 -14.01
C PRO A 101 -3.79 19.07 -12.71
N ASP A 102 -4.21 18.02 -11.98
CA ASP A 102 -3.62 17.67 -10.69
C ASP A 102 -2.43 16.68 -10.83
N GLU A 103 -1.99 16.39 -12.06
CA GLU A 103 -0.86 15.49 -12.27
C GLU A 103 0.45 16.14 -11.82
N ASP A 104 1.08 15.58 -10.80
CA ASP A 104 2.42 15.96 -10.36
C ASP A 104 3.50 14.96 -10.80
N PHE A 105 3.13 13.68 -10.92
CA PHE A 105 4.05 12.59 -11.27
C PHE A 105 3.42 11.62 -12.25
N ARG A 106 4.26 11.03 -13.09
CA ARG A 106 3.89 9.93 -13.98
C ARG A 106 4.94 8.83 -13.90
N PHE A 107 4.47 7.61 -13.66
CA PHE A 107 5.33 6.44 -13.59
C PHE A 107 4.92 5.41 -14.62
N ALA A 108 5.91 4.68 -15.15
CA ALA A 108 5.68 3.42 -15.84
C ALA A 108 6.16 2.26 -14.95
N THR A 109 5.40 1.17 -14.96
CA THR A 109 5.76 -0.07 -14.28
C THR A 109 5.64 -1.25 -15.22
N VAL A 110 6.59 -2.18 -15.13
CA VAL A 110 6.70 -3.28 -16.09
C VAL A 110 6.89 -4.59 -15.35
N ASP A 111 6.01 -5.54 -15.62
CA ASP A 111 6.18 -6.95 -15.22
C ASP A 111 6.73 -7.76 -16.40
N VAL A 112 7.80 -8.54 -16.14
CA VAL A 112 8.55 -9.25 -17.17
C VAL A 112 8.09 -10.69 -17.26
N GLN A 113 7.64 -11.09 -18.44
CA GLN A 113 7.26 -12.46 -18.75
C GLN A 113 8.24 -13.10 -19.75
N LYS A 114 8.00 -14.35 -20.11
CA LYS A 114 8.87 -15.11 -21.00
C LYS A 114 8.96 -14.49 -22.40
N ASP A 115 7.80 -14.13 -22.97
CA ASP A 115 7.66 -13.77 -24.38
C ASP A 115 7.06 -12.36 -24.58
N LEU A 116 6.71 -11.66 -23.50
CA LEU A 116 6.12 -10.32 -23.53
C LEU A 116 6.32 -9.61 -22.18
N PHE A 117 5.95 -8.34 -22.13
CA PHE A 117 5.89 -7.56 -20.92
C PHE A 117 4.45 -7.09 -20.66
N TYR A 118 4.10 -6.83 -19.41
CA TYR A 118 2.94 -6.04 -19.06
C TYR A 118 3.43 -4.66 -18.60
N LEU A 119 2.91 -3.62 -19.22
CA LEU A 119 3.29 -2.25 -18.92
C LEU A 119 2.05 -1.46 -18.49
N VAL A 120 2.19 -0.72 -17.40
CA VAL A 120 1.17 0.19 -16.87
C VAL A 120 1.77 1.58 -16.71
N VAL A 121 1.11 2.60 -17.25
CA VAL A 121 1.41 4.01 -17.05
C VAL A 121 0.30 4.64 -16.22
N ARG A 122 0.65 5.28 -15.11
CA ARG A 122 -0.29 5.96 -14.24
C ARG A 122 0.20 7.34 -13.85
N ALA A 123 -0.71 8.30 -13.84
CA ALA A 123 -0.50 9.64 -13.34
C ALA A 123 -0.90 9.72 -11.85
N TRP A 124 -0.19 10.52 -11.08
CA TRP A 124 -0.37 10.69 -9.64
C TRP A 124 -0.33 12.16 -9.25
N SER A 125 -1.22 12.57 -8.35
CA SER A 125 -1.14 13.87 -7.68
C SER A 125 -0.32 13.76 -6.39
N LYS A 126 0.15 14.89 -5.87
CA LYS A 126 0.80 14.96 -4.53
C LYS A 126 -0.08 14.43 -3.40
N ASP A 127 -1.39 14.50 -3.58
CA ASP A 127 -2.37 14.08 -2.59
C ASP A 127 -2.70 12.58 -2.67
N GLY A 128 -2.04 11.83 -3.55
CA GLY A 128 -2.21 10.39 -3.69
C GLY A 128 -3.36 9.97 -4.60
N ASN A 129 -4.08 10.91 -5.21
CA ASN A 129 -5.05 10.57 -6.24
C ASN A 129 -4.31 10.08 -7.49
N SER A 130 -4.91 9.14 -8.22
CA SER A 130 -4.26 8.59 -9.39
C SER A 130 -5.25 8.22 -10.50
N ARG A 131 -4.77 8.32 -11.76
CA ARG A 131 -5.49 7.95 -12.96
C ARG A 131 -4.65 7.01 -13.81
N LEU A 132 -5.24 5.92 -14.30
CA LEU A 132 -4.61 5.09 -15.32
C LEU A 132 -4.50 5.90 -16.61
N VAL A 133 -3.32 5.95 -17.20
CA VAL A 133 -3.08 6.68 -18.47
C VAL A 133 -3.03 5.71 -19.64
N HIS A 134 -2.37 4.55 -19.43
CA HIS A 134 -2.20 3.54 -20.46
C HIS A 134 -1.80 2.20 -19.83
N TRP A 135 -2.19 1.12 -20.50
CA TRP A 135 -1.59 -0.19 -20.27
C TRP A 135 -1.47 -0.95 -21.60
N SER A 136 -0.46 -1.79 -21.71
CA SER A 136 -0.22 -2.58 -22.92
C SER A 136 0.67 -3.80 -22.66
N LYS A 137 0.88 -4.60 -23.72
CA LYS A 137 1.73 -5.78 -23.71
C LYS A 137 2.84 -5.63 -24.75
N PRO A 138 3.87 -4.80 -24.50
CA PRO A 138 5.02 -4.70 -25.40
C PRO A 138 5.77 -6.03 -25.49
N LEU A 139 6.42 -6.29 -26.63
CA LEU A 139 7.10 -7.56 -26.91
C LEU A 139 8.63 -7.47 -26.72
N THR A 140 9.17 -6.29 -26.88
CA THR A 140 10.63 -6.04 -26.83
C THR A 140 10.99 -4.98 -25.78
N TRP A 141 12.27 -4.92 -25.40
CA TRP A 141 12.79 -3.87 -24.53
C TRP A 141 12.72 -2.50 -25.21
N GLU A 142 12.85 -2.47 -26.51
CA GLU A 142 12.74 -1.30 -27.36
C GLU A 142 11.32 -0.76 -27.35
N ASP A 143 10.29 -1.60 -27.48
CA ASP A 143 8.88 -1.19 -27.39
C ASP A 143 8.57 -0.56 -26.01
N VAL A 144 9.14 -1.12 -24.94
CA VAL A 144 9.00 -0.53 -23.59
C VAL A 144 9.63 0.87 -23.53
N GLU A 145 10.80 1.05 -24.14
CA GLU A 145 11.48 2.36 -24.19
C GLU A 145 10.73 3.37 -25.07
N GLU A 146 10.16 2.93 -26.17
CA GLU A 146 9.33 3.77 -27.05
C GLU A 146 8.09 4.28 -26.30
N LEU A 147 7.37 3.40 -25.60
CA LEU A 147 6.24 3.78 -24.74
C LEU A 147 6.66 4.73 -23.63
N ARG A 148 7.80 4.50 -22.99
CA ARG A 148 8.32 5.44 -21.99
C ARG A 148 8.52 6.84 -22.55
N ILE A 149 9.06 6.94 -23.78
CA ILE A 149 9.29 8.23 -24.46
C ILE A 149 7.96 8.86 -24.85
N GLU A 150 7.06 8.09 -25.44
CA GLU A 150 5.70 8.52 -25.85
C GLU A 150 4.95 9.16 -24.69
N TYR A 151 4.95 8.51 -23.52
CA TYR A 151 4.28 9.03 -22.32
C TYR A 151 5.12 10.03 -21.53
N ASN A 152 6.25 10.51 -22.08
CA ASN A 152 7.13 11.52 -21.48
C ASN A 152 7.58 11.17 -20.05
N ILE A 153 7.95 9.93 -19.82
CA ILE A 153 8.40 9.44 -18.52
C ILE A 153 9.94 9.50 -18.45
N LYS A 154 10.51 10.06 -17.38
CA LYS A 154 11.95 10.06 -17.17
C LYS A 154 12.46 8.62 -16.98
N PRO A 155 13.65 8.23 -17.51
CA PRO A 155 14.13 6.85 -17.46
C PRO A 155 14.08 6.22 -16.06
N HIS A 156 14.52 6.94 -15.02
CA HIS A 156 14.55 6.46 -13.64
C HIS A 156 13.15 6.35 -12.99
N LEU A 157 12.09 6.86 -13.64
CA LEU A 157 10.68 6.74 -13.22
C LEU A 157 9.95 5.59 -13.94
N LEU A 158 10.65 4.83 -14.77
CA LEU A 158 10.21 3.52 -15.22
C LEU A 158 10.78 2.47 -14.26
N PHE A 159 9.88 1.72 -13.64
CA PHE A 159 10.18 0.66 -12.68
C PHE A 159 9.87 -0.70 -13.29
N ILE A 160 10.80 -1.64 -13.18
CA ILE A 160 10.66 -2.95 -13.82
C ILE A 160 10.90 -4.07 -12.81
N ASP A 161 10.03 -5.10 -12.82
CA ASP A 161 10.22 -6.27 -11.97
C ASP A 161 11.45 -7.08 -12.39
N SER A 162 12.28 -7.42 -11.41
CA SER A 162 13.51 -8.18 -11.59
C SER A 162 13.45 -9.58 -10.98
N ALA A 163 12.26 -10.10 -10.66
CA ALA A 163 12.11 -11.44 -10.12
C ALA A 163 12.38 -12.52 -11.19
N TYR A 164 11.88 -12.29 -12.41
CA TYR A 164 12.12 -13.16 -13.55
C TYR A 164 13.30 -12.64 -14.38
N ASN A 165 14.27 -13.51 -14.68
CA ASN A 165 15.42 -13.23 -15.54
C ASN A 165 16.23 -11.98 -15.16
N ALA A 166 16.58 -11.86 -13.88
CA ALA A 166 17.22 -10.68 -13.29
C ALA A 166 18.40 -10.11 -14.08
N GLN A 167 19.25 -10.98 -14.66
CA GLN A 167 20.43 -10.53 -15.42
C GLN A 167 20.04 -9.73 -16.67
N LYS A 168 19.03 -10.19 -17.44
CA LYS A 168 18.56 -9.44 -18.62
C LYS A 168 17.89 -8.15 -18.21
N VAL A 169 17.12 -8.15 -17.11
CA VAL A 169 16.51 -6.93 -16.55
C VAL A 169 17.58 -5.93 -16.14
N TYR A 170 18.60 -6.36 -15.42
CA TYR A 170 19.70 -5.46 -15.00
C TYR A 170 20.47 -4.90 -16.21
N ALA A 171 20.67 -5.71 -17.25
CA ALA A 171 21.30 -5.22 -18.49
C ALA A 171 20.45 -4.15 -19.19
N ALA A 172 19.12 -4.36 -19.27
CA ALA A 172 18.18 -3.38 -19.82
C ALA A 172 18.16 -2.10 -18.98
N CYS A 173 18.03 -2.22 -17.65
CA CYS A 173 18.08 -1.05 -16.74
C CYS A 173 19.37 -0.25 -16.89
N LYS A 174 20.52 -0.92 -17.06
CA LYS A 174 21.79 -0.24 -17.34
C LYS A 174 21.78 0.50 -18.69
N ARG A 175 21.21 -0.14 -19.73
CA ARG A 175 21.15 0.42 -21.09
C ARG A 175 20.25 1.63 -21.17
N PHE A 176 19.06 1.55 -20.58
CA PHE A 176 17.99 2.55 -20.72
C PHE A 176 17.87 3.50 -19.52
N GLY A 177 18.57 3.23 -18.42
CA GLY A 177 18.53 4.06 -17.21
C GLY A 177 17.30 3.81 -16.32
N TRP A 178 16.62 2.65 -16.47
CA TRP A 178 15.45 2.28 -15.69
C TRP A 178 15.81 1.85 -14.26
N THR A 179 14.81 1.75 -13.41
CA THR A 179 14.95 1.35 -12.01
C THR A 179 14.36 -0.05 -11.80
N CYS A 180 15.12 -0.95 -11.17
CA CYS A 180 14.64 -2.28 -10.84
C CYS A 180 13.79 -2.27 -9.56
N MET A 181 12.74 -3.08 -9.57
CA MET A 181 11.97 -3.44 -8.39
C MET A 181 11.90 -4.95 -8.22
N ARG A 182 11.63 -5.41 -6.99
CA ARG A 182 11.37 -6.81 -6.66
C ARG A 182 10.44 -6.93 -5.46
N GLY A 183 9.42 -7.75 -5.57
CA GLY A 183 8.52 -8.10 -4.46
C GLY A 183 9.24 -8.83 -3.34
N SER A 184 8.87 -8.54 -2.10
CA SER A 184 9.38 -9.16 -0.87
C SER A 184 8.24 -9.60 0.04
N LYS A 185 8.44 -10.68 0.78
CA LYS A 185 7.48 -11.15 1.81
C LYS A 185 7.53 -10.35 3.10
N LEU A 186 8.53 -9.48 3.28
CA LEU A 186 8.65 -8.63 4.46
C LEU A 186 7.52 -7.59 4.45
N ARG A 187 6.97 -7.29 5.63
CA ARG A 187 5.91 -6.28 5.78
C ARG A 187 6.43 -4.86 5.63
N ASP A 188 7.67 -4.63 6.03
CA ASP A 188 8.31 -3.32 6.00
C ASP A 188 9.84 -3.43 6.00
N PHE A 189 10.49 -2.29 5.77
CA PHE A 189 11.93 -2.14 5.71
C PHE A 189 12.36 -0.94 6.56
N ALA A 190 13.46 -1.11 7.30
CA ALA A 190 14.03 -0.04 8.09
C ALA A 190 14.76 0.99 7.20
N HIS A 191 14.47 2.25 7.41
CA HIS A 191 15.18 3.38 6.80
C HIS A 191 15.77 4.25 7.90
N LYS A 192 17.05 4.59 7.77
CA LYS A 192 17.72 5.55 8.64
C LYS A 192 17.56 6.95 8.06
N LEU A 193 16.93 7.85 8.79
CA LEU A 193 16.80 9.25 8.42
C LEU A 193 18.10 10.01 8.67
N LYS A 194 18.21 11.24 8.11
CA LYS A 194 19.40 12.09 8.26
C LYS A 194 19.66 12.51 9.71
N ASP A 195 18.62 12.65 10.52
CA ASP A 195 18.67 12.94 11.95
C ASP A 195 19.02 11.72 12.83
N GLY A 196 19.25 10.56 12.20
CA GLY A 196 19.56 9.30 12.87
C GLY A 196 18.34 8.49 13.28
N ALA A 197 17.12 9.00 13.16
CA ALA A 197 15.90 8.26 13.48
C ALA A 197 15.70 7.09 12.50
N ASN A 198 15.13 5.99 13.02
CA ASN A 198 14.72 4.86 12.20
C ASN A 198 13.23 4.96 11.90
N VAL A 199 12.87 4.87 10.64
CA VAL A 199 11.47 4.76 10.18
C VAL A 199 11.28 3.48 9.39
N ARG A 200 10.07 2.94 9.43
CA ARG A 200 9.71 1.76 8.65
C ARG A 200 8.88 2.17 7.44
N ARG A 201 9.18 1.57 6.28
CA ARG A 201 8.48 1.85 5.01
C ARG A 201 8.15 0.56 4.30
N ALA A 202 7.13 0.59 3.43
CA ALA A 202 6.73 -0.55 2.62
C ALA A 202 7.73 -0.88 1.48
N TYR A 203 8.81 -0.14 1.35
CA TYR A 203 9.87 -0.39 0.38
C TYR A 203 11.25 -0.28 1.03
N SER A 204 12.25 -0.94 0.45
CA SER A 204 13.61 -0.94 0.98
C SER A 204 14.36 0.37 0.67
N PRO A 205 15.42 0.70 1.43
CA PRO A 205 16.45 1.58 0.92
C PRO A 205 16.97 1.11 -0.45
N ARG A 206 17.54 2.04 -1.22
CA ARG A 206 18.13 1.73 -2.50
C ARG A 206 19.30 0.73 -2.33
N VAL A 207 19.22 -0.38 -3.03
CA VAL A 207 20.30 -1.36 -3.16
C VAL A 207 20.97 -1.15 -4.51
N LEU A 208 22.29 -1.14 -4.55
CA LEU A 208 23.06 -1.08 -5.79
C LEU A 208 23.46 -2.50 -6.19
N VAL A 209 23.04 -2.93 -7.36
CA VAL A 209 23.32 -4.26 -7.91
C VAL A 209 24.28 -4.13 -9.08
N ASP A 210 25.34 -4.92 -9.07
CA ASP A 210 26.24 -5.01 -10.21
C ASP A 210 25.67 -6.00 -11.24
N PRO A 211 25.30 -5.54 -12.45
CA PRO A 211 24.78 -6.42 -13.49
C PRO A 211 25.84 -7.38 -14.06
N ALA A 212 27.13 -7.19 -13.72
CA ALA A 212 28.23 -8.06 -14.16
C ALA A 212 28.49 -9.23 -13.20
N ILE A 213 27.84 -9.31 -12.05
CA ILE A 213 28.01 -10.44 -11.12
C ILE A 213 27.64 -11.74 -11.83
N GLY A 214 28.65 -12.65 -11.96
CA GLY A 214 28.51 -13.93 -12.66
C GLY A 214 28.81 -13.89 -14.16
N THR A 215 29.26 -12.75 -14.71
CA THR A 215 29.75 -12.65 -16.09
C THR A 215 31.27 -12.44 -16.12
N LYS A 216 31.90 -12.85 -17.22
CA LYS A 216 33.38 -12.64 -17.45
C LYS A 216 33.72 -11.18 -17.85
N ALA A 217 32.82 -10.22 -17.60
CA ALA A 217 33.06 -8.82 -17.96
C ALA A 217 34.15 -8.21 -17.07
N GLN A 218 35.26 -7.84 -17.69
CA GLN A 218 36.35 -7.09 -17.07
C GLN A 218 36.02 -5.58 -17.16
N GLY A 219 35.92 -4.91 -16.02
CA GLY A 219 35.77 -3.45 -15.94
C GLY A 219 34.80 -2.97 -14.85
N ARG A 220 34.93 -1.70 -14.46
CA ARG A 220 33.95 -1.04 -13.54
C ARG A 220 32.63 -0.87 -14.24
N VAL A 221 31.65 -1.69 -13.87
CA VAL A 221 30.28 -1.59 -14.37
C VAL A 221 29.50 -0.62 -13.50
N ARG A 222 28.72 0.29 -14.11
CA ARG A 222 27.81 1.15 -13.34
C ARG A 222 26.73 0.29 -12.70
N PRO A 223 26.56 0.34 -11.37
CA PRO A 223 25.54 -0.43 -10.69
C PRO A 223 24.14 0.08 -11.03
N VAL A 224 23.17 -0.81 -10.97
CA VAL A 224 21.74 -0.53 -11.19
C VAL A 224 21.05 -0.35 -9.86
N SER A 225 20.09 0.55 -9.78
CA SER A 225 19.28 0.75 -8.58
C SER A 225 18.20 -0.34 -8.50
N LEU A 226 18.15 -1.03 -7.36
CA LEU A 226 17.12 -2.01 -7.03
C LEU A 226 16.41 -1.58 -5.75
N PHE A 227 15.07 -1.68 -5.74
CA PHE A 227 14.24 -1.51 -4.55
C PHE A 227 13.40 -2.77 -4.34
N HIS A 228 13.30 -3.20 -3.08
CA HIS A 228 12.35 -4.24 -2.72
C HIS A 228 11.07 -3.58 -2.20
N TRP A 229 9.92 -4.12 -2.55
CA TRP A 229 8.64 -3.66 -2.05
C TRP A 229 7.94 -4.76 -1.25
N SER A 230 7.19 -4.35 -0.23
CA SER A 230 6.44 -5.25 0.64
C SER A 230 5.19 -5.75 -0.07
N ASN A 231 5.18 -7.01 -0.49
CA ASN A 231 4.00 -7.63 -1.07
C ASN A 231 2.75 -7.47 -0.18
N PRO A 232 2.76 -7.85 1.11
CA PRO A 232 1.56 -7.75 1.92
C PRO A 232 1.08 -6.31 2.10
N THR A 233 1.98 -5.38 2.45
CA THR A 233 1.61 -3.99 2.77
C THR A 233 1.16 -3.23 1.54
N VAL A 234 1.87 -3.36 0.42
CA VAL A 234 1.54 -2.63 -0.82
C VAL A 234 0.23 -3.15 -1.42
N LYS A 235 0.00 -4.47 -1.37
CA LYS A 235 -1.27 -5.06 -1.82
C LYS A 235 -2.45 -4.61 -0.96
N ASP A 236 -2.26 -4.48 0.36
CA ASP A 236 -3.28 -3.93 1.26
C ASP A 236 -3.62 -2.47 0.90
N VAL A 237 -2.61 -1.66 0.58
CA VAL A 237 -2.82 -0.25 0.16
C VAL A 237 -3.53 -0.19 -1.19
N LEU A 238 -3.05 -0.92 -2.20
CA LEU A 238 -3.68 -0.96 -3.52
C LEU A 238 -5.15 -1.40 -3.43
N TYR A 239 -5.43 -2.45 -2.66
CA TYR A 239 -6.79 -2.91 -2.40
C TYR A 239 -7.65 -1.79 -1.81
N ASN A 240 -7.18 -1.11 -0.78
CA ASN A 240 -7.95 -0.04 -0.14
C ASN A 240 -8.20 1.15 -1.09
N LEU A 241 -7.23 1.52 -1.93
CA LEU A 241 -7.38 2.56 -2.94
C LEU A 241 -8.42 2.14 -3.99
N ARG A 242 -8.32 0.92 -4.52
CA ARG A 242 -9.27 0.35 -5.48
C ARG A 242 -10.70 0.34 -4.94
N GLU A 243 -10.87 0.01 -3.65
CA GLU A 243 -12.18 -0.01 -2.98
C GLU A 243 -12.67 1.38 -2.54
N GLY A 244 -12.02 2.46 -2.97
CA GLY A 244 -12.41 3.82 -2.59
C GLY A 244 -12.24 4.16 -1.12
N LYS A 245 -11.43 3.39 -0.38
CA LYS A 245 -11.18 3.60 1.06
C LYS A 245 -10.07 4.61 1.34
N GLY A 246 -9.62 5.35 0.33
CA GLY A 246 -8.51 6.29 0.44
C GLY A 246 -8.59 7.41 -0.58
N ALA A 247 -7.43 7.80 -1.10
CA ALA A 247 -7.32 8.70 -2.25
C ALA A 247 -7.96 8.04 -3.50
N SER A 248 -8.39 8.86 -4.45
CA SER A 248 -9.03 8.37 -5.67
C SER A 248 -8.04 7.55 -6.49
N TRP A 249 -8.43 6.34 -6.84
CA TRP A 249 -7.72 5.46 -7.76
C TRP A 249 -8.70 5.07 -8.87
N THR A 250 -8.38 5.41 -10.12
CA THR A 250 -9.30 5.21 -11.22
C THR A 250 -8.64 4.52 -12.41
N ALA A 251 -9.41 3.73 -13.14
CA ALA A 251 -9.05 3.10 -14.39
C ALA A 251 -9.56 3.91 -15.60
N LEU A 252 -9.16 3.53 -16.79
CA LEU A 252 -9.75 4.03 -18.04
C LEU A 252 -11.13 3.39 -18.25
N PRO A 253 -12.11 4.11 -18.82
CA PRO A 253 -13.42 3.57 -19.15
C PRO A 253 -13.35 2.35 -20.09
N ASP A 254 -12.33 2.31 -20.93
CA ASP A 254 -12.07 1.27 -21.93
C ASP A 254 -10.84 0.41 -21.59
N SER A 255 -10.49 0.28 -20.31
CA SER A 255 -9.34 -0.52 -19.87
C SER A 255 -9.41 -1.99 -20.33
N GLY A 256 -10.60 -2.48 -20.56
CA GLY A 256 -10.88 -3.81 -21.12
C GLY A 256 -10.89 -4.93 -20.06
N GLN A 257 -11.56 -6.01 -20.42
CA GLN A 257 -11.82 -7.14 -19.54
C GLN A 257 -10.54 -7.77 -18.96
N GLU A 258 -9.45 -7.82 -19.74
CA GLU A 258 -8.19 -8.40 -19.26
C GLU A 258 -7.60 -7.60 -18.08
N TYR A 259 -7.61 -6.26 -18.18
CA TYR A 259 -7.17 -5.39 -17.09
C TYR A 259 -8.00 -5.64 -15.83
N GLU A 260 -9.32 -5.61 -15.97
CA GLU A 260 -10.25 -5.82 -14.85
C GLU A 260 -10.07 -7.18 -14.19
N LEU A 261 -10.02 -8.27 -14.98
CA LEU A 261 -9.82 -9.62 -14.45
C LEU A 261 -8.50 -9.75 -13.68
N GLN A 262 -7.43 -9.09 -14.14
CA GLN A 262 -6.15 -9.12 -13.45
C GLN A 262 -6.15 -8.23 -12.21
N MET A 263 -6.91 -7.14 -12.16
CA MET A 263 -7.10 -6.33 -10.95
C MET A 263 -7.85 -7.08 -9.84
N PHE A 264 -8.64 -8.09 -10.17
CA PHE A 264 -9.32 -8.99 -9.22
C PHE A 264 -8.67 -10.39 -9.19
N SER A 265 -7.40 -10.51 -9.55
CA SER A 265 -6.67 -11.79 -9.62
C SER A 265 -6.20 -12.31 -8.27
N GLU A 266 -6.14 -11.47 -7.26
CA GLU A 266 -5.77 -11.85 -5.91
C GLU A 266 -6.78 -11.34 -4.89
N ARG A 267 -6.95 -12.09 -3.79
CA ARG A 267 -7.81 -11.70 -2.66
C ARG A 267 -7.16 -12.04 -1.33
N ARG A 268 -7.60 -11.36 -0.29
CA ARG A 268 -7.19 -11.64 1.09
C ARG A 268 -7.96 -12.85 1.62
N LYS A 269 -7.23 -13.77 2.25
CA LYS A 269 -7.82 -14.88 3.00
C LYS A 269 -7.35 -14.83 4.44
N GLU A 270 -8.27 -15.12 5.34
CA GLU A 270 -7.96 -15.30 6.74
C GLU A 270 -7.31 -16.66 6.95
N ARG A 271 -6.26 -16.66 7.76
CA ARG A 271 -5.57 -17.85 8.22
C ARG A 271 -5.26 -17.69 9.70
N ALA A 272 -5.37 -18.75 10.48
CA ALA A 272 -4.87 -18.76 11.85
C ALA A 272 -3.33 -18.90 11.83
N ASP A 273 -2.63 -18.07 12.60
CA ASP A 273 -1.21 -18.25 12.87
C ASP A 273 -0.98 -19.40 13.87
N LYS A 274 0.30 -19.62 14.25
CA LYS A 274 0.66 -20.68 15.21
C LYS A 274 0.07 -20.49 16.61
N ALA A 275 -0.33 -19.26 16.95
CA ALA A 275 -0.96 -18.90 18.22
C ALA A 275 -2.50 -18.87 18.11
N GLY A 276 -3.07 -19.26 16.94
CA GLY A 276 -4.50 -19.22 16.68
C GLY A 276 -5.06 -17.82 16.38
N GLN A 277 -4.20 -16.81 16.17
CA GLN A 277 -4.63 -15.45 15.85
C GLN A 277 -4.91 -15.30 14.35
N PRO A 278 -5.94 -14.55 13.95
CA PRO A 278 -6.27 -14.34 12.56
C PRO A 278 -5.18 -13.49 11.87
N VAL A 279 -4.62 -14.03 10.81
CA VAL A 279 -3.66 -13.37 9.93
C VAL A 279 -4.22 -13.38 8.52
N TYR A 280 -4.11 -12.27 7.81
CA TYR A 280 -4.59 -12.15 6.43
C TYR A 280 -3.43 -12.28 5.46
N GLU A 281 -3.59 -13.17 4.49
CA GLU A 281 -2.61 -13.42 3.43
C GLU A 281 -3.26 -13.21 2.05
N TRP A 282 -2.47 -12.71 1.10
CA TRP A 282 -2.89 -12.56 -0.29
C TRP A 282 -2.73 -13.88 -1.04
N HIS A 283 -3.80 -14.33 -1.68
CA HIS A 283 -3.85 -15.55 -2.46
C HIS A 283 -4.41 -15.28 -3.85
N ARG A 284 -3.82 -15.94 -4.85
CA ARG A 284 -4.32 -15.89 -6.23
C ARG A 284 -5.68 -16.56 -6.35
N VAL A 285 -6.58 -15.95 -7.11
CA VAL A 285 -7.91 -16.50 -7.42
C VAL A 285 -7.79 -17.50 -8.55
N GLY A 286 -7.85 -18.80 -8.23
CA GLY A 286 -7.69 -19.86 -9.22
C GLY A 286 -6.35 -19.77 -9.98
N LYS A 287 -6.45 -19.76 -11.32
CA LYS A 287 -5.30 -19.65 -12.23
C LYS A 287 -5.22 -18.28 -12.92
N ARG A 288 -5.91 -17.26 -12.42
CA ARG A 288 -5.90 -15.92 -13.03
C ARG A 288 -4.48 -15.36 -13.09
N ALA A 289 -4.13 -14.72 -14.20
CA ALA A 289 -2.91 -13.95 -14.31
C ALA A 289 -3.00 -12.72 -13.37
N ASN A 290 -1.87 -12.31 -12.79
CA ASN A 290 -1.79 -11.16 -11.85
C ASN A 290 -0.73 -10.13 -12.26
N HIS A 291 -0.31 -10.14 -13.51
CA HIS A 291 0.79 -9.29 -14.00
C HIS A 291 0.47 -7.81 -13.90
N ILE A 292 -0.76 -7.41 -14.28
CA ILE A 292 -1.25 -6.03 -14.14
C ILE A 292 -1.39 -5.66 -12.66
N TRP A 293 -1.87 -6.58 -11.81
CA TRP A 293 -1.92 -6.37 -10.37
C TRP A 293 -0.54 -6.10 -9.77
N ASP A 294 0.48 -6.85 -10.19
CA ASP A 294 1.86 -6.64 -9.75
C ASP A 294 2.43 -5.32 -10.31
N CYS A 295 2.10 -4.92 -11.55
CA CYS A 295 2.42 -3.58 -12.08
C CYS A 295 1.80 -2.48 -11.23
N GLU A 296 0.51 -2.59 -10.88
CA GLU A 296 -0.17 -1.60 -10.05
C GLU A 296 0.38 -1.57 -8.60
N CYS A 297 0.85 -2.69 -8.06
CA CYS A 297 1.61 -2.72 -6.81
C CYS A 297 2.92 -1.92 -6.92
N MET A 298 3.63 -2.03 -8.02
CA MET A 298 4.83 -1.22 -8.27
C MET A 298 4.49 0.27 -8.46
N GLN A 299 3.33 0.62 -9.05
CA GLN A 299 2.82 2.01 -9.14
C GLN A 299 2.60 2.60 -7.73
N VAL A 300 1.92 1.86 -6.85
CA VAL A 300 1.73 2.27 -5.44
C VAL A 300 3.09 2.45 -4.74
N THR A 301 4.04 1.54 -4.98
CA THR A 301 5.39 1.65 -4.41
C THR A 301 6.11 2.90 -4.91
N ALA A 302 6.04 3.20 -6.21
CA ALA A 302 6.61 4.41 -6.81
C ALA A 302 5.99 5.69 -6.22
N ALA A 303 4.66 5.70 -6.03
CA ALA A 303 3.95 6.81 -5.39
C ALA A 303 4.35 7.02 -3.93
N MET A 304 4.59 5.93 -3.17
CA MET A 304 5.16 6.00 -1.82
C MET A 304 6.58 6.58 -1.83
N MET A 305 7.42 6.18 -2.79
CA MET A 305 8.79 6.70 -2.94
C MET A 305 8.79 8.18 -3.30
N ALA A 306 7.84 8.64 -4.11
CA ALA A 306 7.63 10.04 -4.49
C ALA A 306 6.88 10.86 -3.42
N ARG A 307 6.46 10.23 -2.31
CA ARG A 307 5.70 10.81 -1.21
C ARG A 307 4.26 11.25 -1.55
N CYS A 308 3.72 10.79 -2.66
CA CYS A 308 2.29 10.95 -2.96
C CYS A 308 1.40 10.15 -1.99
N LEU A 309 1.89 8.95 -1.62
CA LEU A 309 1.29 8.06 -0.63
C LEU A 309 2.24 7.96 0.57
N GLU A 310 2.39 9.05 1.32
CA GLU A 310 3.26 9.07 2.49
C GLU A 310 2.57 8.34 3.64
N THR A 311 2.88 7.07 3.81
CA THR A 311 2.55 6.31 5.00
C THR A 311 3.70 6.45 5.98
N PHE A 312 3.66 7.44 6.85
CA PHE A 312 4.53 7.46 8.01
C PHE A 312 4.05 6.41 9.01
N PHE A 313 4.51 5.19 8.87
CA PHE A 313 4.58 4.29 10.01
C PHE A 313 5.72 4.78 10.92
N THR A 314 5.49 5.89 11.60
CA THR A 314 6.40 6.32 12.63
C THR A 314 6.08 5.50 13.88
N ILE A 315 6.60 4.28 13.95
CA ILE A 315 6.86 3.68 15.26
C ILE A 315 8.09 4.43 15.78
N VAL A 316 7.86 5.52 16.48
CA VAL A 316 8.85 6.08 17.38
C VAL A 316 8.97 5.05 18.50
N GLU A 317 9.95 4.17 18.43
CA GLU A 317 10.43 3.50 19.62
C GLU A 317 10.92 4.61 20.55
N LYS A 318 10.06 5.01 21.49
CA LYS A 318 10.49 5.81 22.64
C LYS A 318 11.49 4.94 23.37
N GLY A 319 12.77 5.24 23.16
CA GLY A 319 13.83 4.62 23.94
C GLY A 319 13.48 4.78 25.41
N GLN A 320 13.25 3.68 26.09
CA GLN A 320 13.27 3.64 27.55
C GLN A 320 14.67 4.11 27.97
N LYS A 321 14.77 5.37 28.41
CA LYS A 321 15.88 5.78 29.24
C LYS A 321 15.62 5.19 30.61
N HIS A 322 16.42 4.17 30.97
CA HIS A 322 16.61 3.74 32.35
C HIS A 322 17.36 4.82 33.14
#